data_069140d7c373b33f9f2a24f0a4a4821b
#
_entry.id   069140d7c373b33f9f2a24f0a4a4821b
#
_cell.length_a   1.000
_cell.length_b   1.000
_cell.length_c   1.000
_cell.angle_alpha   90.00
_cell.angle_beta   90.00
_cell.angle_gamma   90.00
#
_symmetry.space_group_name_H-M   'P 1'
#
loop_
_entity.id
_entity.type
_entity.pdbx_description
1 polymer ?
#
loop_
_entity_poly.entity_id
_entity_poly.type
_entity_poly.pdbx_seq_one_letter_code
_entity_poly.pdbx_strand_id
1 'polypeptide(L)'
;MNTHAKYEQLIQDLRMDLRPQREWGEGRGIFLVIGHFVVGIAAGAWLFSLFFEQAAGLVVAFVLAALGGIAHLGFLGRPDRFWRMATRVRTSWISRGFIGLSLFLSGAALYLLPLHWPGAWWQQGSLPASAGYVMALLGTLIMMGYMGFVYTSAKAIPFWNSPLHPALYIAYALRGGVAALFVTAWLMDSGQALPAGLLPIWGGITIIVSLFFALELHGAATSGNAAARRSVHELLAGRMSGYFYGGMLALGVLVPAWLMFSSLSGPLSTGLMAVLGITSAIGDFFMKYATIRAGVRLPVWMHLTPQR
;
A
#
# COMPACT_ATOMS: atom_id res chain seq x y z
N MET A 1 9.01 -24.35 -3.71
CA MET A 1 9.39 -24.60 -5.13
C MET A 1 10.82 -25.15 -5.12
N ASN A 2 11.03 -26.33 -5.72
CA ASN A 2 12.34 -26.99 -5.77
C ASN A 2 13.35 -26.11 -6.53
N THR A 3 14.63 -26.12 -6.10
CA THR A 3 15.71 -25.30 -6.69
C THR A 3 15.83 -25.54 -8.20
N HIS A 4 15.68 -26.78 -8.66
CA HIS A 4 15.71 -27.16 -10.08
C HIS A 4 14.59 -26.47 -10.89
N ALA A 5 13.36 -26.52 -10.42
CA ALA A 5 12.23 -25.86 -11.08
C ALA A 5 12.41 -24.33 -11.17
N LYS A 6 13.09 -23.74 -10.18
CA LYS A 6 13.40 -22.30 -10.19
C LYS A 6 14.45 -21.94 -11.27
N TYR A 7 15.44 -22.78 -11.47
CA TYR A 7 16.43 -22.59 -12.54
C TYR A 7 15.82 -22.77 -13.93
N GLU A 8 15.01 -23.80 -14.14
CA GLU A 8 14.30 -24.00 -15.41
C GLU A 8 13.43 -22.81 -15.75
N GLN A 9 12.67 -22.30 -14.77
CA GLN A 9 11.84 -21.12 -14.94
C GLN A 9 12.68 -19.87 -15.29
N LEU A 10 13.83 -19.69 -14.63
CA LEU A 10 14.74 -18.58 -14.93
C LEU A 10 15.27 -18.67 -16.37
N ILE A 11 15.65 -19.88 -16.83
CA ILE A 11 16.12 -20.11 -18.20
C ILE A 11 15.02 -19.80 -19.21
N GLN A 12 13.80 -20.21 -18.94
CA GLN A 12 12.64 -19.89 -19.79
C GLN A 12 12.39 -18.39 -19.84
N ASP A 13 12.38 -17.71 -18.69
CA ASP A 13 12.18 -16.26 -18.61
C ASP A 13 13.30 -15.48 -19.34
N LEU A 14 14.55 -15.97 -19.31
CA LEU A 14 15.68 -15.35 -20.01
C LEU A 14 15.60 -15.50 -21.54
N ARG A 15 14.86 -16.49 -22.04
CA ARG A 15 14.61 -16.68 -23.47
C ARG A 15 13.47 -15.83 -24.02
N MET A 16 12.70 -15.19 -23.14
CA MET A 16 11.55 -14.36 -23.54
C MET A 16 12.03 -12.93 -23.85
N ASP A 17 11.58 -12.36 -24.97
CA ASP A 17 11.81 -10.96 -25.31
C ASP A 17 11.22 -10.02 -24.25
N LEU A 18 10.02 -10.34 -23.77
CA LEU A 18 9.29 -9.61 -22.75
C LEU A 18 9.21 -10.43 -21.45
N ARG A 19 10.17 -10.23 -20.56
CA ARG A 19 10.32 -11.02 -19.34
C ARG A 19 9.40 -10.53 -18.22
N PRO A 20 8.57 -11.42 -17.61
CA PRO A 20 7.74 -11.06 -16.47
C PRO A 20 8.58 -10.76 -15.23
N GLN A 21 8.16 -9.76 -14.46
CA GLN A 21 8.72 -9.48 -13.15
C GLN A 21 8.20 -10.51 -12.14
N ARG A 22 9.10 -11.15 -11.39
CA ARG A 22 8.76 -12.17 -10.39
C ARG A 22 9.32 -11.86 -9.00
N GLU A 23 10.44 -11.16 -8.91
CA GLU A 23 11.18 -10.96 -7.67
C GLU A 23 10.38 -10.23 -6.59
N TRP A 24 9.48 -9.33 -7.02
CA TRP A 24 8.59 -8.62 -6.12
C TRP A 24 7.20 -9.25 -6.17
N GLY A 25 6.90 -10.09 -5.22
CA GLY A 25 5.61 -10.78 -5.10
C GLY A 25 5.67 -12.31 -5.14
N GLU A 26 6.82 -12.93 -5.51
CA GLU A 26 7.03 -14.36 -5.36
C GLU A 26 8.03 -14.69 -4.25
N GLY A 27 7.87 -15.83 -3.61
CA GLY A 27 8.70 -16.25 -2.50
C GLY A 27 8.77 -15.17 -1.41
N ARG A 28 9.98 -14.71 -1.05
CA ARG A 28 10.14 -13.62 -0.09
C ARG A 28 9.61 -12.28 -0.58
N GLY A 29 9.46 -12.10 -1.89
CA GLY A 29 8.92 -10.87 -2.48
C GLY A 29 7.50 -10.54 -2.02
N ILE A 30 6.72 -11.53 -1.55
CA ILE A 30 5.39 -11.30 -0.99
C ILE A 30 5.44 -10.42 0.27
N PHE A 31 6.47 -10.55 1.10
CA PHE A 31 6.64 -9.72 2.30
C PHE A 31 6.84 -8.24 1.97
N LEU A 32 7.44 -7.92 0.81
CA LEU A 32 7.53 -6.54 0.33
C LEU A 32 6.14 -5.98 0.01
N VAL A 33 5.29 -6.76 -0.67
CA VAL A 33 3.93 -6.34 -1.02
C VAL A 33 3.09 -6.15 0.25
N ILE A 34 3.16 -7.11 1.19
CA ILE A 34 2.46 -7.03 2.49
C ILE A 34 2.95 -5.79 3.26
N GLY A 35 4.27 -5.60 3.35
CA GLY A 35 4.86 -4.46 4.07
C GLY A 35 4.38 -3.13 3.50
N HIS A 36 4.45 -2.96 2.18
CA HIS A 36 3.94 -1.77 1.50
C HIS A 36 2.45 -1.55 1.71
N PHE A 37 1.66 -2.61 1.68
CA PHE A 37 0.22 -2.54 1.88
C PHE A 37 -0.12 -2.09 3.30
N VAL A 38 0.42 -2.76 4.30
CA VAL A 38 0.12 -2.51 5.71
C VAL A 38 0.63 -1.13 6.18
N VAL A 39 1.85 -0.73 5.74
CA VAL A 39 2.39 0.61 6.01
C VAL A 39 1.53 1.71 5.37
N GLY A 40 0.99 1.47 4.17
CA GLY A 40 0.06 2.41 3.53
C GLY A 40 -1.22 2.59 4.35
N ILE A 41 -1.87 1.49 4.75
CA ILE A 41 -3.06 1.54 5.64
C ILE A 41 -2.74 2.27 6.94
N ALA A 42 -1.60 1.97 7.57
CA ALA A 42 -1.19 2.62 8.81
C ALA A 42 -1.09 4.13 8.66
N ALA A 43 -0.50 4.61 7.57
CA ALA A 43 -0.38 6.05 7.30
C ALA A 43 -1.74 6.72 7.15
N GLY A 44 -2.65 6.13 6.37
CA GLY A 44 -4.02 6.64 6.21
C GLY A 44 -4.82 6.59 7.51
N ALA A 45 -4.73 5.46 8.26
CA ALA A 45 -5.41 5.29 9.54
C ALA A 45 -4.94 6.34 10.56
N TRP A 46 -3.64 6.64 10.62
CA TRP A 46 -3.09 7.67 11.49
C TRP A 46 -3.69 9.04 11.19
N LEU A 47 -3.71 9.45 9.90
CA LEU A 47 -4.25 10.75 9.50
C LEU A 47 -5.73 10.90 9.85
N PHE A 48 -6.55 9.91 9.48
CA PHE A 48 -7.99 9.96 9.78
C PHE A 48 -8.27 9.84 11.28
N SER A 49 -7.45 9.09 12.03
CA SER A 49 -7.57 9.02 13.48
C SER A 49 -7.25 10.35 14.16
N LEU A 50 -6.26 11.08 13.67
CA LEU A 50 -5.99 12.45 14.14
C LEU A 50 -7.13 13.40 13.78
N PHE A 51 -7.62 13.35 12.54
CA PHE A 51 -8.66 14.24 12.05
C PHE A 51 -10.00 14.06 12.77
N PHE A 52 -10.36 12.80 13.10
CA PHE A 52 -11.60 12.45 13.77
C PHE A 52 -11.44 12.16 15.27
N GLU A 53 -10.28 12.45 15.83
CA GLU A 53 -9.95 12.28 17.26
C GLU A 53 -10.19 10.83 17.76
N GLN A 54 -9.84 9.83 16.94
CA GLN A 54 -10.04 8.42 17.24
C GLN A 54 -8.79 7.81 17.90
N ALA A 55 -8.71 7.84 19.24
CA ALA A 55 -7.54 7.35 19.98
C ALA A 55 -7.23 5.88 19.69
N ALA A 56 -8.24 5.00 19.60
CA ALA A 56 -8.05 3.60 19.26
C ALA A 56 -7.45 3.41 17.85
N GLY A 57 -7.90 4.24 16.89
CA GLY A 57 -7.35 4.22 15.53
C GLY A 57 -5.89 4.61 15.46
N LEU A 58 -5.40 5.51 16.34
CA LEU A 58 -3.98 5.86 16.44
C LEU A 58 -3.14 4.66 16.90
N VAL A 59 -3.62 3.90 17.89
CA VAL A 59 -2.95 2.67 18.36
C VAL A 59 -2.92 1.61 17.25
N VAL A 60 -4.05 1.41 16.56
CA VAL A 60 -4.13 0.47 15.42
C VAL A 60 -3.17 0.87 14.32
N ALA A 61 -3.08 2.15 13.97
CA ALA A 61 -2.12 2.65 12.99
C ALA A 61 -0.66 2.36 13.39
N PHE A 62 -0.31 2.58 14.65
CA PHE A 62 1.01 2.25 15.18
C PHE A 62 1.33 0.76 15.06
N VAL A 63 0.41 -0.10 15.48
CA VAL A 63 0.57 -1.57 15.39
C VAL A 63 0.71 -2.02 13.94
N LEU A 64 -0.13 -1.51 13.03
CA LEU A 64 -0.05 -1.82 11.60
C LEU A 64 1.31 -1.39 11.02
N ALA A 65 1.80 -0.20 11.36
CA ALA A 65 3.12 0.26 10.89
C ALA A 65 4.25 -0.64 11.39
N ALA A 66 4.20 -1.08 12.65
CA ALA A 66 5.17 -2.02 13.22
C ALA A 66 5.13 -3.37 12.49
N LEU A 67 3.94 -3.94 12.26
CA LEU A 67 3.76 -5.18 11.49
C LEU A 67 4.26 -5.03 10.05
N GLY A 68 3.98 -3.90 9.40
CA GLY A 68 4.51 -3.58 8.08
C GLY A 68 6.03 -3.50 8.06
N GLY A 69 6.64 -2.91 9.09
CA GLY A 69 8.09 -2.91 9.30
C GLY A 69 8.68 -4.31 9.42
N ILE A 70 8.06 -5.17 10.22
CA ILE A 70 8.44 -6.59 10.36
C ILE A 70 8.35 -7.31 9.01
N ALA A 71 7.28 -7.08 8.24
CA ALA A 71 7.15 -7.66 6.90
C ALA A 71 8.30 -7.20 5.97
N HIS A 72 8.70 -5.93 6.00
CA HIS A 72 9.85 -5.46 5.24
C HIS A 72 11.16 -6.16 5.67
N LEU A 73 11.36 -6.42 6.96
CA LEU A 73 12.52 -7.20 7.43
C LEU A 73 12.48 -8.64 6.91
N GLY A 74 11.30 -9.25 6.82
CA GLY A 74 11.10 -10.58 6.24
C GLY A 74 11.47 -10.66 4.74
N PHE A 75 11.33 -9.55 4.01
CA PHE A 75 11.79 -9.46 2.62
C PHE A 75 13.32 -9.47 2.50
N LEU A 76 14.04 -8.91 3.48
CA LEU A 76 15.50 -8.79 3.41
C LEU A 76 16.17 -10.16 3.47
N GLY A 77 17.11 -10.42 2.59
CA GLY A 77 17.95 -11.61 2.62
C GLY A 77 18.89 -11.65 3.84
N ARG A 78 19.26 -10.48 4.35
CA ARG A 78 20.11 -10.28 5.54
C ARG A 78 19.52 -9.18 6.42
N PRO A 79 18.56 -9.50 7.28
CA PRO A 79 17.90 -8.53 8.14
C PRO A 79 18.85 -7.87 9.16
N ASP A 80 19.94 -8.55 9.54
CA ASP A 80 21.03 -8.01 10.38
C ASP A 80 21.66 -6.71 9.82
N ARG A 81 21.49 -6.45 8.51
CA ARG A 81 22.04 -5.28 7.82
C ARG A 81 21.01 -4.21 7.48
N PHE A 82 19.81 -4.27 8.07
CA PHE A 82 18.70 -3.34 7.77
C PHE A 82 19.08 -1.87 7.93
N TRP A 83 19.93 -1.53 8.88
CA TRP A 83 20.40 -0.16 9.15
C TRP A 83 21.09 0.49 7.93
N ARG A 84 21.63 -0.32 6.99
CA ARG A 84 22.20 0.19 5.74
C ARG A 84 21.16 0.85 4.84
N MET A 85 19.88 0.60 5.04
CA MET A 85 18.84 1.32 4.31
C MET A 85 18.83 2.82 4.63
N ALA A 86 19.32 3.25 5.81
CA ALA A 86 19.42 4.67 6.14
C ALA A 86 20.52 5.42 5.38
N THR A 87 21.50 4.72 4.75
CA THR A 87 22.72 5.36 4.24
C THR A 87 22.57 6.06 2.88
N ARG A 88 21.48 5.81 2.12
CA ARG A 88 21.29 6.31 0.75
C ARG A 88 20.03 7.17 0.56
N VAL A 89 19.69 7.98 1.54
CA VAL A 89 18.45 8.79 1.56
C VAL A 89 18.34 9.74 0.35
N ARG A 90 19.47 10.26 -0.13
CA ARG A 90 19.46 11.19 -1.27
C ARG A 90 19.06 10.54 -2.59
N THR A 91 19.38 9.26 -2.79
CA THR A 91 19.26 8.58 -4.10
C THR A 91 18.26 7.42 -4.11
N SER A 92 17.81 6.93 -2.94
CA SER A 92 16.96 5.76 -2.83
C SER A 92 15.63 6.09 -2.15
N TRP A 93 14.53 5.82 -2.84
CA TRP A 93 13.19 5.92 -2.27
C TRP A 93 12.95 4.90 -1.15
N ILE A 94 13.55 3.71 -1.22
CA ILE A 94 13.51 2.71 -0.15
C ILE A 94 14.13 3.28 1.13
N SER A 95 15.27 4.00 1.01
CA SER A 95 15.91 4.66 2.16
C SER A 95 15.01 5.75 2.76
N ARG A 96 14.32 6.53 1.93
CA ARG A 96 13.37 7.55 2.40
C ARG A 96 12.19 6.89 3.12
N GLY A 97 11.64 5.79 2.58
CA GLY A 97 10.60 5.02 3.24
C GLY A 97 11.03 4.45 4.59
N PHE A 98 12.25 3.94 4.68
CA PHE A 98 12.81 3.47 5.95
C PHE A 98 12.91 4.60 6.99
N ILE A 99 13.42 5.77 6.62
CA ILE A 99 13.44 6.94 7.52
C ILE A 99 12.02 7.36 7.90
N GLY A 100 11.08 7.40 6.94
CA GLY A 100 9.67 7.72 7.21
C GLY A 100 9.05 6.78 8.23
N LEU A 101 9.22 5.47 8.07
CA LEU A 101 8.71 4.48 9.01
C LEU A 101 9.38 4.60 10.39
N SER A 102 10.68 4.86 10.44
CA SER A 102 11.41 5.06 11.71
C SER A 102 10.93 6.31 12.44
N LEU A 103 10.76 7.44 11.73
CA LEU A 103 10.20 8.67 12.30
C LEU A 103 8.78 8.45 12.80
N PHE A 104 7.95 7.74 12.01
CA PHE A 104 6.58 7.42 12.42
C PHE A 104 6.55 6.60 13.70
N LEU A 105 7.25 5.47 13.74
CA LEU A 105 7.22 4.57 14.90
C LEU A 105 7.76 5.24 16.16
N SER A 106 8.89 5.96 16.06
CA SER A 106 9.45 6.67 17.20
C SER A 106 8.55 7.83 17.65
N GLY A 107 8.05 8.62 16.71
CA GLY A 107 7.17 9.74 16.99
C GLY A 107 5.82 9.30 17.56
N ALA A 108 5.21 8.28 16.97
CA ALA A 108 3.94 7.72 17.45
C ALA A 108 4.10 7.12 18.87
N ALA A 109 5.21 6.44 19.17
CA ALA A 109 5.48 5.94 20.53
C ALA A 109 5.60 7.09 21.53
N LEU A 110 6.33 8.16 21.20
CA LEU A 110 6.44 9.35 22.06
C LEU A 110 5.10 10.04 22.30
N TYR A 111 4.24 10.09 21.27
CA TYR A 111 2.92 10.72 21.35
C TYR A 111 1.90 9.86 22.09
N LEU A 112 1.86 8.55 21.82
CA LEU A 112 0.85 7.64 22.37
C LEU A 112 1.13 7.21 23.80
N LEU A 113 2.42 7.14 24.20
CA LEU A 113 2.78 6.62 25.52
C LEU A 113 2.12 7.38 26.67
N PRO A 114 2.19 8.73 26.75
CA PRO A 114 1.52 9.46 27.81
C PRO A 114 -0.02 9.48 27.70
N LEU A 115 -0.56 9.12 26.53
CA LEU A 115 -1.99 9.02 26.33
C LEU A 115 -2.59 7.74 26.92
N HIS A 116 -1.81 6.66 26.94
CA HIS A 116 -2.28 5.31 27.32
C HIS A 116 -1.59 4.75 28.55
N TRP A 117 -0.49 5.35 29.01
CA TRP A 117 0.25 4.86 30.16
C TRP A 117 0.46 5.98 31.21
N PRO A 118 -0.28 5.92 32.32
CA PRO A 118 -0.17 6.92 33.40
C PRO A 118 1.23 7.04 34.03
N GLY A 119 2.09 6.04 33.89
CA GLY A 119 3.47 6.03 34.37
C GLY A 119 4.49 6.62 33.40
N ALA A 120 4.07 7.24 32.32
CA ALA A 120 4.99 7.92 31.40
C ALA A 120 5.70 9.10 32.09
N TRP A 121 7.00 9.28 31.77
CA TRP A 121 7.82 10.34 32.36
C TRP A 121 7.48 11.74 31.85
N TRP A 122 6.66 11.84 30.80
CA TRP A 122 6.17 13.09 30.22
C TRP A 122 4.67 13.02 30.01
N GLN A 123 4.05 14.18 29.99
CA GLN A 123 2.60 14.31 29.82
C GLN A 123 2.22 14.70 28.39
N GLN A 124 0.95 14.55 28.05
CA GLN A 124 0.37 15.14 26.87
C GLN A 124 0.58 16.67 26.88
N GLY A 125 0.90 17.25 25.71
CA GLY A 125 1.21 18.68 25.59
C GLY A 125 2.65 19.07 25.98
N SER A 126 3.43 18.14 26.57
CA SER A 126 4.87 18.38 26.83
C SER A 126 5.69 18.38 25.54
N LEU A 127 6.91 18.91 25.61
CA LEU A 127 7.82 18.96 24.45
C LEU A 127 8.08 17.58 23.82
N PRO A 128 8.34 16.47 24.57
CA PRO A 128 8.50 15.15 23.97
C PRO A 128 7.24 14.66 23.22
N ALA A 129 6.04 14.87 23.79
CA ALA A 129 4.79 14.47 23.13
C ALA A 129 4.53 15.28 21.86
N SER A 130 4.77 16.61 21.92
CA SER A 130 4.62 17.49 20.76
C SER A 130 5.63 17.18 19.66
N ALA A 131 6.89 16.92 20.01
CA ALA A 131 7.91 16.44 19.08
C ALA A 131 7.52 15.10 18.48
N GLY A 132 6.99 14.18 19.29
CA GLY A 132 6.46 12.89 18.85
C GLY A 132 5.35 13.03 17.82
N TYR A 133 4.40 13.95 18.06
CA TYR A 133 3.32 14.26 17.11
C TYR A 133 3.87 14.72 15.75
N VAL A 134 4.80 15.68 15.75
CA VAL A 134 5.41 16.20 14.52
C VAL A 134 6.19 15.12 13.78
N MET A 135 7.00 14.33 14.51
CA MET A 135 7.74 13.21 13.92
C MET A 135 6.82 12.17 13.29
N ALA A 136 5.74 11.79 13.99
CA ALA A 136 4.75 10.85 13.46
C ALA A 136 4.06 11.41 12.22
N LEU A 137 3.70 12.68 12.20
CA LEU A 137 3.07 13.32 11.04
C LEU A 137 4.00 13.36 9.82
N LEU A 138 5.26 13.77 10.00
CA LEU A 138 6.27 13.75 8.94
C LEU A 138 6.53 12.34 8.44
N GLY A 139 6.65 11.37 9.35
CA GLY A 139 6.79 9.96 9.02
C GLY A 139 5.63 9.45 8.19
N THR A 140 4.39 9.79 8.57
CA THR A 140 3.16 9.45 7.84
C THR A 140 3.18 9.96 6.40
N LEU A 141 3.52 11.23 6.19
CA LEU A 141 3.59 11.82 4.84
C LEU A 141 4.62 11.11 3.96
N ILE A 142 5.79 10.78 4.53
CA ILE A 142 6.81 10.02 3.80
C ILE A 142 6.31 8.60 3.50
N MET A 143 5.71 7.91 4.48
CA MET A 143 5.18 6.55 4.31
C MET A 143 4.11 6.48 3.23
N MET A 144 3.23 7.47 3.11
CA MET A 144 2.21 7.51 2.05
C MET A 144 2.80 7.63 0.66
N GLY A 145 3.80 8.50 0.49
CA GLY A 145 4.33 8.85 -0.82
C GLY A 145 5.37 7.87 -1.35
N TYR A 146 6.28 7.38 -0.48
CA TYR A 146 7.48 6.67 -0.94
C TYR A 146 7.21 5.44 -1.80
N MET A 147 6.14 4.72 -1.51
CA MET A 147 5.81 3.47 -2.22
C MET A 147 5.56 3.68 -3.70
N GLY A 148 4.73 4.67 -4.04
CA GLY A 148 4.47 5.02 -5.44
C GLY A 148 5.75 5.43 -6.16
N PHE A 149 6.61 6.20 -5.49
CA PHE A 149 7.88 6.63 -6.05
C PHE A 149 8.90 5.49 -6.19
N VAL A 150 8.88 4.48 -5.31
CA VAL A 150 9.72 3.27 -5.47
C VAL A 150 9.41 2.59 -6.79
N TYR A 151 8.14 2.34 -7.09
CA TYR A 151 7.74 1.68 -8.33
C TYR A 151 8.01 2.57 -9.56
N THR A 152 7.65 3.85 -9.50
CA THR A 152 7.89 4.80 -10.61
C THR A 152 9.38 4.94 -10.94
N SER A 153 10.28 4.74 -9.99
CA SER A 153 11.72 4.78 -10.24
C SER A 153 12.26 3.55 -10.97
N ALA A 154 11.48 2.47 -11.07
CA ALA A 154 11.86 1.22 -11.74
C ALA A 154 11.68 1.31 -13.26
N LYS A 155 12.53 2.08 -13.94
CA LYS A 155 12.45 2.38 -15.39
C LYS A 155 12.46 1.14 -16.29
N ALA A 156 12.97 0.01 -15.80
CA ALA A 156 12.97 -1.26 -16.53
C ALA A 156 11.58 -1.88 -16.67
N ILE A 157 10.58 -1.40 -15.96
CA ILE A 157 9.19 -1.88 -16.00
C ILE A 157 8.29 -0.69 -16.37
N PRO A 158 8.02 -0.46 -17.66
CA PRO A 158 7.29 0.72 -18.12
C PRO A 158 5.89 0.88 -17.53
N PHE A 159 5.22 -0.22 -17.22
CA PHE A 159 3.90 -0.22 -16.57
C PHE A 159 3.91 0.47 -15.20
N TRP A 160 5.01 0.39 -14.45
CA TRP A 160 5.14 1.06 -13.15
C TRP A 160 5.59 2.51 -13.27
N ASN A 161 6.13 2.89 -14.43
CA ASN A 161 6.72 4.21 -14.66
C ASN A 161 5.66 5.24 -15.09
N SER A 162 4.55 5.31 -14.36
CA SER A 162 3.47 6.27 -14.57
C SER A 162 3.57 7.43 -13.57
N PRO A 163 3.36 8.68 -13.98
CA PRO A 163 3.29 9.82 -13.08
C PRO A 163 2.08 9.75 -12.14
N LEU A 164 1.02 9.02 -12.51
CA LEU A 164 -0.16 8.79 -11.67
C LEU A 164 0.08 7.77 -10.56
N HIS A 165 1.09 6.91 -10.69
CA HIS A 165 1.35 5.82 -9.76
C HIS A 165 1.52 6.29 -8.30
N PRO A 166 2.32 7.34 -8.00
CA PRO A 166 2.40 7.89 -6.64
C PRO A 166 1.05 8.39 -6.10
N ALA A 167 0.28 9.10 -6.93
CA ALA A 167 -1.02 9.62 -6.53
C ALA A 167 -2.03 8.49 -6.25
N LEU A 168 -2.03 7.45 -7.08
CA LEU A 168 -2.83 6.26 -6.89
C LEU A 168 -2.49 5.55 -5.57
N TYR A 169 -1.21 5.40 -5.25
CA TYR A 169 -0.77 4.74 -4.00
C TYR A 169 -1.12 5.56 -2.77
N ILE A 170 -1.06 6.89 -2.84
CA ILE A 170 -1.53 7.78 -1.76
C ILE A 170 -3.04 7.61 -1.57
N ALA A 171 -3.83 7.61 -2.66
CA ALA A 171 -5.27 7.40 -2.59
C ALA A 171 -5.63 6.03 -1.99
N TYR A 172 -4.92 4.97 -2.32
CA TYR A 172 -5.07 3.66 -1.67
C TYR A 172 -4.71 3.67 -0.18
N ALA A 173 -3.67 4.39 0.22
CA ALA A 173 -3.31 4.53 1.62
C ALA A 173 -4.43 5.22 2.42
N LEU A 174 -5.01 6.29 1.87
CA LEU A 174 -6.13 6.99 2.47
C LEU A 174 -7.38 6.09 2.54
N ARG A 175 -7.75 5.42 1.44
CA ARG A 175 -8.89 4.50 1.40
C ARG A 175 -8.76 3.38 2.43
N GLY A 176 -7.59 2.73 2.48
CA GLY A 176 -7.28 1.69 3.44
C GLY A 176 -7.26 2.19 4.88
N GLY A 177 -6.88 3.45 5.10
CA GLY A 177 -6.93 4.10 6.41
C GLY A 177 -8.36 4.24 6.94
N VAL A 178 -9.30 4.71 6.10
CA VAL A 178 -10.72 4.75 6.48
C VAL A 178 -11.27 3.35 6.73
N ALA A 179 -10.91 2.38 5.87
CA ALA A 179 -11.29 0.98 6.04
C ALA A 179 -10.82 0.41 7.40
N ALA A 180 -9.58 0.74 7.82
CA ALA A 180 -9.07 0.33 9.13
C ALA A 180 -9.87 0.93 10.27
N LEU A 181 -10.37 2.17 10.17
CA LEU A 181 -11.23 2.79 11.19
C LEU A 181 -12.59 2.10 11.29
N PHE A 182 -13.18 1.67 10.18
CA PHE A 182 -14.41 0.86 10.22
C PHE A 182 -14.23 -0.45 10.99
N VAL A 183 -13.11 -1.13 10.75
CA VAL A 183 -12.78 -2.38 11.47
C VAL A 183 -12.47 -2.09 12.94
N THR A 184 -11.73 -1.02 13.23
CA THR A 184 -11.39 -0.62 14.62
C THR A 184 -12.64 -0.35 15.44
N ALA A 185 -13.60 0.39 14.89
CA ALA A 185 -14.85 0.71 15.58
C ALA A 185 -15.68 -0.54 15.90
N TRP A 186 -15.71 -1.51 15.00
CA TRP A 186 -16.38 -2.80 15.24
C TRP A 186 -15.66 -3.63 16.32
N LEU A 187 -14.33 -3.70 16.27
CA LEU A 187 -13.56 -4.48 17.24
C LEU A 187 -13.60 -3.90 18.66
N MET A 188 -13.68 -2.58 18.77
CA MET A 188 -13.69 -1.91 20.09
C MET A 188 -15.06 -1.91 20.75
N ASP A 189 -16.12 -2.20 20.02
CA ASP A 189 -17.54 -2.22 20.49
C ASP A 189 -17.86 -1.10 21.52
N SER A 190 -17.25 0.07 21.29
CA SER A 190 -17.24 1.18 22.27
C SER A 190 -18.59 1.88 22.38
N GLY A 191 -19.60 1.45 21.66
CA GLY A 191 -20.90 2.16 21.54
C GLY A 191 -20.79 3.56 20.92
N GLN A 192 -19.58 3.99 20.58
CA GLN A 192 -19.36 5.27 19.91
C GLN A 192 -19.71 5.12 18.43
N ALA A 193 -20.63 5.96 17.97
CA ALA A 193 -20.96 6.05 16.56
C ALA A 193 -19.70 6.51 15.77
N LEU A 194 -19.45 5.84 14.65
CA LEU A 194 -18.43 6.31 13.70
C LEU A 194 -18.78 7.73 13.23
N PRO A 195 -17.76 8.60 13.03
CA PRO A 195 -17.99 9.92 12.48
C PRO A 195 -18.77 9.85 11.16
N ALA A 196 -19.87 10.59 11.05
CA ALA A 196 -20.79 10.56 9.91
C ALA A 196 -20.10 10.83 8.55
N GLY A 197 -18.97 11.55 8.55
CA GLY A 197 -18.19 11.85 7.35
C GLY A 197 -17.34 10.70 6.81
N LEU A 198 -17.07 9.64 7.58
CA LEU A 198 -16.11 8.60 7.17
C LEU A 198 -16.60 7.79 5.95
N LEU A 199 -17.88 7.41 5.89
CA LEU A 199 -18.41 6.63 4.77
C LEU A 199 -18.43 7.43 3.46
N PRO A 200 -18.93 8.68 3.40
CA PRO A 200 -18.81 9.53 2.22
C PRO A 200 -17.36 9.79 1.79
N ILE A 201 -16.44 10.00 2.72
CA ILE A 201 -15.00 10.17 2.43
C ILE A 201 -14.46 8.90 1.77
N TRP A 202 -14.75 7.72 2.33
CA TRP A 202 -14.35 6.45 1.73
C TRP A 202 -14.87 6.30 0.30
N GLY A 203 -16.15 6.65 0.08
CA GLY A 203 -16.77 6.62 -1.25
C GLY A 203 -16.09 7.56 -2.25
N GLY A 204 -15.84 8.81 -1.86
CA GLY A 204 -15.12 9.78 -2.68
C GLY A 204 -13.70 9.32 -3.05
N ILE A 205 -12.94 8.80 -2.08
CA ILE A 205 -11.61 8.25 -2.34
C ILE A 205 -11.69 7.03 -3.27
N THR A 206 -12.72 6.18 -3.14
CA THR A 206 -12.92 5.03 -4.02
C THR A 206 -13.14 5.43 -5.47
N ILE A 207 -13.88 6.51 -5.72
CA ILE A 207 -14.04 7.08 -7.06
C ILE A 207 -12.70 7.56 -7.62
N ILE A 208 -11.91 8.29 -6.81
CA ILE A 208 -10.58 8.78 -7.21
C ILE A 208 -9.64 7.62 -7.54
N VAL A 209 -9.60 6.60 -6.69
CA VAL A 209 -8.80 5.38 -6.89
C VAL A 209 -9.20 4.69 -8.20
N SER A 210 -10.49 4.50 -8.43
CA SER A 210 -11.00 3.83 -9.63
C SER A 210 -10.65 4.61 -10.89
N LEU A 211 -10.79 5.94 -10.86
CA LEU A 211 -10.43 6.82 -11.96
C LEU A 211 -8.93 6.78 -12.25
N PHE A 212 -8.08 6.95 -11.24
CA PHE A 212 -6.63 6.95 -11.43
C PHE A 212 -6.14 5.59 -11.96
N PHE A 213 -6.69 4.50 -11.43
CA PHE A 213 -6.33 3.18 -11.90
C PHE A 213 -6.76 2.93 -13.36
N ALA A 214 -7.98 3.35 -13.74
CA ALA A 214 -8.45 3.28 -15.12
C ALA A 214 -7.57 4.10 -16.07
N LEU A 215 -7.17 5.31 -15.66
CA LEU A 215 -6.26 6.16 -16.43
C LEU A 215 -4.85 5.55 -16.57
N GLU A 216 -4.32 4.91 -15.53
CA GLU A 216 -3.05 4.17 -15.61
C GLU A 216 -3.13 3.01 -16.61
N LEU A 217 -4.18 2.20 -16.53
CA LEU A 217 -4.40 1.09 -17.48
C LEU A 217 -4.53 1.60 -18.91
N HIS A 218 -5.32 2.64 -19.12
CA HIS A 218 -5.51 3.25 -20.43
C HIS A 218 -4.18 3.79 -20.98
N GLY A 219 -3.44 4.55 -20.18
CA GLY A 219 -2.15 5.11 -20.57
C GLY A 219 -1.12 4.02 -20.93
N ALA A 220 -1.06 2.93 -20.15
CA ALA A 220 -0.19 1.80 -20.44
C ALA A 220 -0.61 1.03 -21.68
N ALA A 221 -1.93 0.83 -21.89
CA ALA A 221 -2.48 0.12 -23.04
C ALA A 221 -2.27 0.88 -24.36
N THR A 222 -2.36 2.21 -24.33
CA THR A 222 -2.21 3.09 -25.51
C THR A 222 -0.78 3.56 -25.73
N SER A 223 0.12 3.33 -24.76
CA SER A 223 1.54 3.65 -24.92
C SER A 223 2.15 2.87 -26.08
N GLY A 224 3.10 3.45 -26.81
CA GLY A 224 3.87 2.74 -27.84
C GLY A 224 4.73 1.59 -27.31
N ASN A 225 4.78 1.38 -26.00
CA ASN A 225 5.67 0.42 -25.35
C ASN A 225 5.05 -0.99 -25.25
N ALA A 226 5.67 -1.97 -25.91
CA ALA A 226 5.20 -3.36 -25.93
C ALA A 226 5.18 -4.00 -24.54
N ALA A 227 6.15 -3.70 -23.65
CA ALA A 227 6.18 -4.25 -22.31
C ALA A 227 5.06 -3.69 -21.42
N ALA A 228 4.71 -2.39 -21.58
CA ALA A 228 3.57 -1.79 -20.88
C ALA A 228 2.24 -2.44 -21.31
N ARG A 229 2.02 -2.56 -22.64
CA ARG A 229 0.83 -3.25 -23.18
C ARG A 229 0.75 -4.72 -22.74
N ARG A 230 1.89 -5.41 -22.72
CA ARG A 230 1.94 -6.81 -22.23
C ARG A 230 1.58 -6.87 -20.74
N SER A 231 2.02 -5.92 -19.92
CA SER A 231 1.65 -5.84 -18.49
C SER A 231 0.14 -5.68 -18.30
N VAL A 232 -0.52 -4.82 -19.09
CA VAL A 232 -1.99 -4.67 -19.07
C VAL A 232 -2.67 -5.98 -19.48
N HIS A 233 -2.17 -6.66 -20.52
CA HIS A 233 -2.70 -7.97 -20.91
C HIS A 233 -2.54 -9.02 -19.80
N GLU A 234 -1.38 -9.09 -19.13
CA GLU A 234 -1.16 -9.99 -17.98
C GLU A 234 -2.14 -9.72 -16.82
N LEU A 235 -2.54 -8.46 -16.64
CA LEU A 235 -3.48 -8.06 -15.60
C LEU A 235 -4.94 -8.40 -15.99
N LEU A 236 -5.36 -8.08 -17.23
CA LEU A 236 -6.77 -8.17 -17.62
C LEU A 236 -7.15 -9.54 -18.22
N ALA A 237 -6.24 -10.21 -18.92
CA ALA A 237 -6.52 -11.45 -19.64
C ALA A 237 -5.45 -12.54 -19.42
N GLY A 238 -4.38 -12.24 -18.67
CA GLY A 238 -3.29 -13.15 -18.42
C GLY A 238 -3.30 -13.72 -17.00
N ARG A 239 -2.10 -13.97 -16.46
CA ARG A 239 -1.88 -14.67 -15.18
C ARG A 239 -2.51 -13.98 -13.96
N MET A 240 -2.73 -12.67 -14.02
CA MET A 240 -3.23 -11.88 -12.90
C MET A 240 -4.73 -11.58 -13.00
N SER A 241 -5.43 -12.03 -14.06
CA SER A 241 -6.84 -11.70 -14.30
C SER A 241 -7.77 -12.17 -13.18
N GLY A 242 -7.55 -13.34 -12.60
CA GLY A 242 -8.35 -13.81 -11.46
C GLY A 242 -8.22 -12.92 -10.22
N TYR A 243 -7.01 -12.43 -9.93
CA TYR A 243 -6.78 -11.48 -8.83
C TYR A 243 -7.38 -10.10 -9.14
N PHE A 244 -7.35 -9.69 -10.40
CA PHE A 244 -7.96 -8.44 -10.84
C PHE A 244 -9.49 -8.49 -10.72
N TYR A 245 -10.16 -9.46 -11.37
CA TYR A 245 -11.62 -9.51 -11.39
C TYR A 245 -12.20 -9.97 -10.04
N GLY A 246 -11.68 -11.03 -9.44
CA GLY A 246 -12.19 -11.58 -8.19
C GLY A 246 -11.75 -10.77 -6.98
N GLY A 247 -10.46 -10.47 -6.88
CA GLY A 247 -9.89 -9.79 -5.73
C GLY A 247 -10.16 -8.29 -5.75
N MET A 248 -9.66 -7.60 -6.77
CA MET A 248 -9.76 -6.15 -6.82
C MET A 248 -11.16 -5.66 -7.17
N LEU A 249 -11.74 -6.14 -8.28
CA LEU A 249 -13.02 -5.62 -8.78
C LEU A 249 -14.19 -6.11 -7.94
N ALA A 250 -14.36 -7.45 -7.79
CA ALA A 250 -15.49 -7.99 -7.06
C ALA A 250 -15.42 -7.64 -5.56
N LEU A 251 -14.36 -8.07 -4.86
CA LEU A 251 -14.23 -7.84 -3.42
C LEU A 251 -13.87 -6.40 -3.08
N GLY A 252 -13.03 -5.75 -3.87
CA GLY A 252 -12.51 -4.42 -3.54
C GLY A 252 -13.40 -3.25 -3.97
N VAL A 253 -14.28 -3.45 -4.95
CA VAL A 253 -15.14 -2.38 -5.48
C VAL A 253 -16.61 -2.75 -5.42
N LEU A 254 -17.03 -3.87 -6.03
CA LEU A 254 -18.46 -4.17 -6.18
C LEU A 254 -19.14 -4.46 -4.84
N VAL A 255 -18.55 -5.29 -3.98
CA VAL A 255 -19.09 -5.60 -2.65
C VAL A 255 -19.17 -4.34 -1.78
N PRO A 256 -18.09 -3.55 -1.59
CA PRO A 256 -18.19 -2.30 -0.83
C PRO A 256 -19.14 -1.27 -1.42
N ALA A 257 -19.19 -1.14 -2.75
CA ALA A 257 -20.14 -0.24 -3.41
C ALA A 257 -21.59 -0.65 -3.15
N TRP A 258 -21.89 -1.95 -3.25
CA TRP A 258 -23.22 -2.46 -2.91
C TRP A 258 -23.61 -2.16 -1.46
N LEU A 259 -22.70 -2.37 -0.51
CA LEU A 259 -22.93 -2.00 0.90
C LEU A 259 -23.13 -0.49 1.07
N MET A 260 -22.32 0.32 0.39
CA MET A 260 -22.49 1.77 0.42
C MET A 260 -23.85 2.21 -0.16
N PHE A 261 -24.29 1.62 -1.26
CA PHE A 261 -25.64 1.90 -1.82
C PHE A 261 -26.76 1.47 -0.88
N SER A 262 -26.60 0.35 -0.17
CA SER A 262 -27.60 -0.08 0.82
C SER A 262 -27.74 0.90 1.98
N SER A 263 -26.71 1.70 2.27
CA SER A 263 -26.78 2.76 3.29
C SER A 263 -27.75 3.90 2.95
N LEU A 264 -28.15 4.04 1.67
CA LEU A 264 -29.17 5.00 1.26
C LEU A 264 -30.59 4.64 1.79
N SER A 265 -30.81 3.36 2.09
CA SER A 265 -32.08 2.87 2.66
C SER A 265 -32.09 2.90 4.21
N GLY A 266 -30.95 3.17 4.85
CA GLY A 266 -30.78 3.25 6.29
C GLY A 266 -29.32 3.13 6.71
N PRO A 267 -28.97 3.54 7.94
CA PRO A 267 -27.60 3.51 8.41
C PRO A 267 -27.08 2.07 8.48
N LEU A 268 -25.83 1.86 8.01
CA LEU A 268 -25.16 0.58 8.14
C LEU A 268 -24.80 0.33 9.61
N SER A 269 -24.99 -0.92 10.05
CA SER A 269 -24.45 -1.37 11.34
C SER A 269 -22.90 -1.32 11.32
N THR A 270 -22.28 -1.22 12.50
CA THR A 270 -20.82 -1.24 12.65
C THR A 270 -20.22 -2.51 12.04
N GLY A 271 -20.90 -3.66 12.17
CA GLY A 271 -20.48 -4.92 11.54
C GLY A 271 -20.47 -4.86 10.01
N LEU A 272 -21.50 -4.27 9.39
CA LEU A 272 -21.53 -4.10 7.93
C LEU A 272 -20.47 -3.10 7.45
N MET A 273 -20.21 -2.04 8.21
CA MET A 273 -19.09 -1.13 7.91
C MET A 273 -17.73 -1.84 8.02
N ALA A 274 -17.55 -2.74 9.01
CA ALA A 274 -16.34 -3.55 9.11
C ALA A 274 -16.20 -4.50 7.91
N VAL A 275 -17.28 -5.13 7.45
CA VAL A 275 -17.27 -5.96 6.23
C VAL A 275 -16.87 -5.12 5.01
N LEU A 276 -17.44 -3.91 4.87
CA LEU A 276 -17.04 -2.96 3.82
C LEU A 276 -15.53 -2.64 3.90
N GLY A 277 -15.04 -2.35 5.10
CA GLY A 277 -13.62 -2.08 5.33
C GLY A 277 -12.72 -3.27 4.97
N ILE A 278 -13.05 -4.46 5.44
CA ILE A 278 -12.27 -5.69 5.19
C ILE A 278 -12.24 -6.02 3.70
N THR A 279 -13.40 -6.03 3.03
CA THR A 279 -13.47 -6.35 1.60
C THR A 279 -12.75 -5.30 0.75
N SER A 280 -12.86 -4.02 1.10
CA SER A 280 -12.10 -2.93 0.51
C SER A 280 -10.58 -3.14 0.66
N ALA A 281 -10.12 -3.44 1.88
CA ALA A 281 -8.70 -3.67 2.15
C ALA A 281 -8.15 -4.90 1.39
N ILE A 282 -8.92 -5.99 1.32
CA ILE A 282 -8.57 -7.17 0.51
C ILE A 282 -8.43 -6.78 -0.96
N GLY A 283 -9.36 -5.98 -1.49
CA GLY A 283 -9.29 -5.49 -2.87
C GLY A 283 -8.06 -4.63 -3.13
N ASP A 284 -7.71 -3.74 -2.20
CA ASP A 284 -6.51 -2.89 -2.28
C ASP A 284 -5.23 -3.73 -2.25
N PHE A 285 -5.19 -4.80 -1.45
CA PHE A 285 -4.09 -5.75 -1.46
C PHE A 285 -3.96 -6.44 -2.83
N PHE A 286 -5.05 -6.96 -3.37
CA PHE A 286 -5.03 -7.62 -4.66
C PHE A 286 -4.68 -6.67 -5.80
N MET A 287 -5.13 -5.42 -5.75
CA MET A 287 -4.69 -4.41 -6.70
C MET A 287 -3.17 -4.27 -6.70
N LYS A 288 -2.57 -4.03 -5.54
CA LYS A 288 -1.11 -3.90 -5.41
C LYS A 288 -0.40 -5.16 -5.88
N TYR A 289 -0.84 -6.32 -5.40
CA TYR A 289 -0.24 -7.60 -5.75
C TYR A 289 -0.32 -7.87 -7.25
N ALA A 290 -1.50 -7.74 -7.85
CA ALA A 290 -1.70 -7.99 -9.27
C ALA A 290 -0.92 -7.01 -10.16
N THR A 291 -0.92 -5.72 -9.82
CA THR A 291 -0.17 -4.68 -10.56
C THR A 291 1.33 -4.94 -10.50
N ILE A 292 1.86 -5.30 -9.34
CA ILE A 292 3.29 -5.63 -9.19
C ILE A 292 3.63 -6.88 -10.01
N ARG A 293 2.81 -7.93 -9.93
CA ARG A 293 3.03 -9.19 -10.60
C ARG A 293 2.77 -9.16 -12.11
N ALA A 294 1.91 -8.26 -12.58
CA ALA A 294 1.68 -8.03 -14.01
C ALA A 294 2.84 -7.31 -14.70
N GLY A 295 3.75 -6.70 -13.95
CA GLY A 295 4.90 -5.97 -14.49
C GLY A 295 5.75 -6.82 -15.43
N VAL A 296 6.05 -6.28 -16.62
CA VAL A 296 6.90 -6.89 -17.64
C VAL A 296 8.10 -5.98 -17.89
N ARG A 297 9.27 -6.58 -17.95
CA ARG A 297 10.53 -5.87 -18.14
C ARG A 297 10.79 -5.57 -19.61
N LEU A 298 11.47 -4.46 -19.87
CA LEU A 298 12.02 -4.17 -21.18
C LEU A 298 13.03 -5.25 -21.58
N PRO A 299 13.13 -5.59 -22.87
CA PRO A 299 14.15 -6.51 -23.39
C PRO A 299 15.56 -6.01 -23.08
N VAL A 300 16.43 -6.88 -22.59
CA VAL A 300 17.83 -6.54 -22.30
C VAL A 300 18.62 -6.19 -23.56
N TRP A 301 18.21 -6.74 -24.72
CA TRP A 301 18.91 -6.65 -25.99
C TRP A 301 18.63 -5.38 -26.81
N MET A 302 17.70 -4.52 -26.39
CA MET A 302 17.38 -3.27 -27.14
C MET A 302 18.57 -2.30 -27.25
N HIS A 303 19.63 -2.50 -26.46
CA HIS A 303 20.82 -1.64 -26.49
C HIS A 303 21.98 -2.20 -27.34
N LEU A 304 21.83 -3.42 -27.88
CA LEU A 304 22.88 -4.10 -28.63
C LEU A 304 22.66 -4.09 -30.14
N THR A 305 21.53 -3.60 -30.63
CA THR A 305 21.29 -3.41 -32.06
C THR A 305 21.83 -2.05 -32.46
N PRO A 306 22.84 -1.95 -33.36
CA PRO A 306 23.23 -0.68 -33.95
C PRO A 306 22.01 -0.10 -34.65
N GLN A 307 21.63 1.12 -34.34
CA GLN A 307 20.68 1.87 -35.17
C GLN A 307 21.35 2.07 -36.55
N ARG A 308 20.84 1.37 -37.55
CA ARG A 308 21.16 1.63 -38.95
C ARG A 308 20.35 2.80 -39.47
#